data_b3e8a77b58df25dabf448c1cdfa59fba
#
_entry.id   b3e8a77b58df25dabf448c1cdfa59fba
#
_cell.length_a   1.000
_cell.length_b   1.000
_cell.length_c   1.000
_cell.angle_alpha   90.00
_cell.angle_beta   90.00
_cell.angle_gamma   90.00
#
_symmetry.space_group_name_H-M   'P 1'
#
loop_
_entity.id
_entity.type
_entity.pdbx_description
1 polymer ?
#
loop_
_entity_poly.entity_id
_entity_poly.type
_entity_poly.pdbx_seq_one_letter_code
_entity_poly.pdbx_strand_id
1 'polypeptide(L)'
;FIKGLHDNGMLATAKHFPGHGDTETDSHSALAQIPSDSSRLWSTELPPFKSVIESGVDAIMVAHVNAPDYQQNADDPATLSSFWIQDILKKELGFKGTVITDAMGMGGIVKNYSDSYALIATLKAGSDIIIQNNQMKKSIDLIEQAVLDGIISEDRINASAYKILKMKEKVGIHKTSLITQAQTHTLMGRKSNLDTANVIASRSLTVVKNENKILPLSPALNEELYVVDLYDGPFNHSESVLTKSLRQSKRKVKSFQIDKSDSLQIANYIIDQIPNDKIIFINAFANPVEWKDNIFLPKVEADLINRLVQKSSKVIVTSFGSPYLIQDFPNAPVYICAYKGSRIMQEAVAKLLMGKEGSSGILPVSIPKIAKRGSGIIVEPKPWMSPEEIPKPATELIRIISSEINAYVSKIKKLLNQAVADTAFPGGVILAAKDGQ
;
A
#
# COMPACT_ATOMS: atom_id res chain seq x y z
N PHE A 1 13.25 1.36 9.83
CA PHE A 1 11.88 1.02 10.23
C PHE A 1 11.88 0.08 11.42
N ILE A 2 12.51 -1.13 11.34
CA ILE A 2 12.59 -2.11 12.45
C ILE A 2 13.09 -1.46 13.75
N LYS A 3 14.21 -0.72 13.67
CA LYS A 3 14.73 0.02 14.83
C LYS A 3 13.70 1.00 15.42
N GLY A 4 12.98 1.73 14.58
CA GLY A 4 11.96 2.67 15.04
C GLY A 4 10.79 1.98 15.77
N LEU A 5 10.40 0.78 15.33
CA LEU A 5 9.43 -0.04 16.05
C LEU A 5 9.97 -0.50 17.40
N HIS A 6 11.19 -1.02 17.43
CA HIS A 6 11.83 -1.50 18.65
C HIS A 6 12.06 -0.40 19.68
N ASP A 7 12.51 0.78 19.24
CA ASP A 7 12.71 1.95 20.11
C ASP A 7 11.42 2.41 20.80
N ASN A 8 10.26 2.03 20.22
CA ASN A 8 8.93 2.33 20.78
C ASN A 8 8.21 1.09 21.37
N GLY A 9 8.94 0.03 21.68
CA GLY A 9 8.39 -1.15 22.34
C GLY A 9 7.50 -2.02 21.47
N MET A 10 7.60 -1.91 20.13
CA MET A 10 6.83 -2.70 19.16
C MET A 10 7.70 -3.74 18.50
N LEU A 11 7.08 -4.85 18.08
CA LEU A 11 7.74 -5.90 17.29
C LEU A 11 7.59 -5.62 15.79
N ALA A 12 8.53 -6.13 15.00
CA ALA A 12 8.54 -6.04 13.56
C ALA A 12 8.28 -7.39 12.91
N THR A 13 7.43 -7.40 11.87
CA THR A 13 7.21 -8.58 11.01
C THR A 13 7.53 -8.22 9.57
N ALA A 14 8.43 -8.97 8.93
CA ALA A 14 8.67 -8.85 7.50
C ALA A 14 7.75 -9.81 6.72
N LYS A 15 7.27 -9.36 5.55
CA LYS A 15 6.37 -10.18 4.71
C LYS A 15 6.45 -9.76 3.25
N HIS A 16 6.11 -10.64 2.33
CA HIS A 16 5.73 -12.05 2.51
C HIS A 16 6.85 -12.93 1.97
N PHE A 17 7.43 -13.77 2.83
CA PHE A 17 8.52 -14.69 2.45
C PHE A 17 7.97 -15.85 1.59
N PRO A 18 8.69 -16.31 0.54
CA PRO A 18 10.04 -15.94 0.10
C PRO A 18 10.14 -14.73 -0.83
N GLY A 19 9.04 -14.06 -1.14
CA GLY A 19 8.89 -12.92 -2.03
C GLY A 19 7.56 -13.01 -2.80
N HIS A 20 6.77 -11.94 -2.80
CA HIS A 20 5.44 -11.90 -3.45
C HIS A 20 5.30 -10.65 -4.33
N GLY A 21 6.45 -10.12 -4.80
CA GLY A 21 6.45 -8.87 -5.56
C GLY A 21 6.30 -9.03 -7.07
N ASP A 22 6.63 -10.20 -7.60
CA ASP A 22 6.58 -10.50 -9.04
C ASP A 22 5.73 -11.74 -9.33
N THR A 23 4.48 -11.68 -8.90
CA THR A 23 3.48 -12.73 -9.14
C THR A 23 2.32 -12.15 -9.93
N GLU A 24 1.82 -12.88 -10.92
CA GLU A 24 0.68 -12.46 -11.74
C GLU A 24 -0.67 -12.79 -11.10
N THR A 25 -0.67 -13.70 -10.13
CA THR A 25 -1.89 -14.18 -9.47
C THR A 25 -1.97 -13.63 -8.04
N ASP A 26 -3.15 -13.16 -7.64
CA ASP A 26 -3.45 -12.81 -6.26
C ASP A 26 -3.56 -14.08 -5.40
N SER A 27 -2.70 -14.22 -4.39
CA SER A 27 -2.69 -15.39 -3.48
C SER A 27 -3.95 -15.51 -2.63
N HIS A 28 -4.77 -14.47 -2.53
CA HIS A 28 -6.11 -14.56 -1.95
C HIS A 28 -7.05 -15.39 -2.83
N SER A 29 -6.85 -15.34 -4.13
CA SER A 29 -7.71 -16.03 -5.12
C SER A 29 -7.21 -17.42 -5.49
N ALA A 30 -5.89 -17.61 -5.65
CA ALA A 30 -5.28 -18.89 -6.03
C ALA A 30 -3.83 -18.99 -5.56
N LEU A 31 -3.18 -20.16 -5.77
CA LEU A 31 -1.75 -20.31 -5.51
C LEU A 31 -0.95 -19.45 -6.51
N ALA A 32 -0.28 -18.44 -6.00
CA ALA A 32 0.56 -17.55 -6.79
C ALA A 32 1.94 -18.16 -7.00
N GLN A 33 2.47 -18.03 -8.21
CA GLN A 33 3.78 -18.56 -8.59
C GLN A 33 4.80 -17.43 -8.73
N ILE A 34 5.98 -17.64 -8.18
CA ILE A 34 7.14 -16.78 -8.39
C ILE A 34 7.85 -17.32 -9.63
N PRO A 35 7.85 -16.62 -10.78
CA PRO A 35 8.48 -17.08 -12.01
C PRO A 35 10.01 -16.84 -11.94
N SER A 36 10.69 -17.53 -11.04
CA SER A 36 12.09 -17.23 -10.73
C SER A 36 12.90 -18.50 -10.58
N ASP A 37 14.00 -18.56 -11.31
CA ASP A 37 15.06 -19.52 -11.12
C ASP A 37 15.88 -19.21 -9.84
N SER A 38 16.81 -20.10 -9.53
CA SER A 38 17.73 -19.92 -8.38
C SER A 38 18.48 -18.59 -8.41
N SER A 39 18.98 -18.17 -9.56
CA SER A 39 19.77 -16.94 -9.69
C SER A 39 18.95 -15.71 -9.34
N ARG A 40 17.72 -15.61 -9.85
CA ARG A 40 16.84 -14.51 -9.57
C ARG A 40 16.37 -14.50 -8.11
N LEU A 41 16.00 -15.65 -7.55
CA LEU A 41 15.60 -15.75 -6.15
C LEU A 41 16.69 -15.20 -5.22
N TRP A 42 17.96 -15.60 -5.44
CA TRP A 42 19.08 -15.18 -4.62
C TRP A 42 19.59 -13.76 -4.91
N SER A 43 19.26 -13.18 -6.06
CA SER A 43 19.62 -11.80 -6.40
C SER A 43 18.52 -10.78 -6.13
N THR A 44 17.25 -11.18 -6.07
CA THR A 44 16.12 -10.27 -6.02
C THR A 44 15.19 -10.54 -4.85
N GLU A 45 14.66 -11.77 -4.72
CA GLU A 45 13.56 -12.05 -3.77
C GLU A 45 14.05 -12.23 -2.33
N LEU A 46 15.17 -12.96 -2.14
CA LEU A 46 15.70 -13.29 -0.82
C LEU A 46 16.57 -12.21 -0.15
N PRO A 47 17.31 -11.34 -0.86
CA PRO A 47 18.16 -10.32 -0.25
C PRO A 47 17.43 -9.36 0.70
N PRO A 48 16.19 -8.90 0.44
CA PRO A 48 15.45 -8.10 1.40
C PRO A 48 15.23 -8.82 2.73
N PHE A 49 14.91 -10.12 2.69
CA PHE A 49 14.72 -10.90 3.92
C PHE A 49 16.03 -11.07 4.68
N LYS A 50 17.14 -11.33 3.98
CA LYS A 50 18.46 -11.34 4.60
C LYS A 50 18.77 -10.03 5.32
N SER A 51 18.54 -8.90 4.67
CA SER A 51 18.76 -7.57 5.24
C SER A 51 17.90 -7.29 6.49
N VAL A 52 16.63 -7.68 6.49
CA VAL A 52 15.77 -7.48 7.67
C VAL A 52 16.11 -8.45 8.81
N ILE A 53 16.58 -9.66 8.49
CA ILE A 53 17.09 -10.62 9.49
C ILE A 53 18.33 -10.04 10.17
N GLU A 54 19.28 -9.51 9.42
CA GLU A 54 20.48 -8.83 9.93
C GLU A 54 20.10 -7.58 10.76
N SER A 55 18.97 -6.95 10.45
CA SER A 55 18.42 -5.80 11.20
C SER A 55 17.64 -6.22 12.45
N GLY A 56 17.55 -7.52 12.76
CA GLY A 56 16.92 -8.03 13.98
C GLY A 56 15.39 -8.09 13.94
N VAL A 57 14.78 -8.34 12.78
CA VAL A 57 13.32 -8.54 12.67
C VAL A 57 12.85 -9.66 13.60
N ASP A 58 11.71 -9.45 14.28
CA ASP A 58 11.20 -10.40 15.29
C ASP A 58 10.47 -11.58 14.66
N ALA A 59 9.73 -11.32 13.59
CA ALA A 59 8.94 -12.34 12.91
C ALA A 59 9.01 -12.22 11.40
N ILE A 60 8.82 -13.34 10.71
CA ILE A 60 8.66 -13.40 9.25
C ILE A 60 7.36 -14.13 8.92
N MET A 61 6.52 -13.50 8.10
CA MET A 61 5.32 -14.10 7.58
C MET A 61 5.60 -14.80 6.26
N VAL A 62 5.20 -16.07 6.18
CA VAL A 62 5.38 -16.92 4.99
C VAL A 62 4.11 -16.90 4.15
N ALA A 63 4.25 -16.60 2.87
CA ALA A 63 3.15 -16.51 1.91
C ALA A 63 2.68 -17.87 1.39
N HIS A 64 1.47 -17.87 0.81
CA HIS A 64 0.94 -18.99 0.03
C HIS A 64 1.35 -18.84 -1.44
N VAL A 65 2.66 -18.91 -1.66
CA VAL A 65 3.28 -18.85 -2.99
C VAL A 65 4.23 -20.02 -3.18
N ASN A 66 4.48 -20.40 -4.41
CA ASN A 66 5.50 -21.38 -4.76
C ASN A 66 6.50 -20.81 -5.77
N ALA A 67 7.63 -21.47 -5.91
CA ALA A 67 8.63 -21.21 -6.96
C ALA A 67 8.95 -22.54 -7.64
N PRO A 68 8.15 -22.97 -8.62
CA PRO A 68 8.19 -24.31 -9.20
C PRO A 68 9.54 -24.64 -9.83
N ASP A 69 10.28 -23.65 -10.35
CA ASP A 69 11.58 -23.83 -10.98
C ASP A 69 12.73 -23.98 -9.95
N TYR A 70 12.46 -23.82 -8.66
CA TYR A 70 13.48 -23.85 -7.61
C TYR A 70 13.24 -24.90 -6.53
N GLN A 71 11.99 -25.14 -6.15
CA GLN A 71 11.64 -26.08 -5.09
C GLN A 71 11.40 -27.51 -5.62
N GLN A 72 11.65 -28.51 -4.75
CA GLN A 72 11.50 -29.92 -5.15
C GLN A 72 10.06 -30.31 -5.48
N ASN A 73 9.10 -29.85 -4.66
CA ASN A 73 7.67 -30.09 -4.87
C ASN A 73 7.06 -28.82 -5.46
N ALA A 74 6.95 -28.76 -6.78
CA ALA A 74 6.53 -27.58 -7.51
C ALA A 74 5.16 -27.01 -7.07
N ASP A 75 4.26 -27.86 -6.56
CA ASP A 75 2.89 -27.48 -6.19
C ASP A 75 2.74 -27.05 -4.73
N ASP A 76 3.76 -27.25 -3.87
CA ASP A 76 3.66 -26.92 -2.45
C ASP A 76 3.84 -25.42 -2.21
N PRO A 77 2.88 -24.74 -1.55
CA PRO A 77 3.07 -23.37 -1.12
C PRO A 77 4.15 -23.28 -0.05
N ALA A 78 4.93 -22.20 -0.04
CA ALA A 78 6.01 -21.99 0.91
C ALA A 78 5.57 -22.17 2.38
N THR A 79 4.35 -21.81 2.70
CA THR A 79 3.74 -21.98 4.04
C THR A 79 3.68 -23.45 4.48
N LEU A 80 3.54 -24.41 3.57
CA LEU A 80 3.45 -25.84 3.88
C LEU A 80 4.78 -26.57 3.65
N SER A 81 5.83 -25.87 3.22
CA SER A 81 7.10 -26.44 2.77
C SER A 81 8.21 -26.30 3.82
N SER A 82 8.72 -27.45 4.30
CA SER A 82 9.90 -27.47 5.16
C SER A 82 11.15 -26.96 4.43
N PHE A 83 11.25 -27.17 3.13
CA PHE A 83 12.35 -26.63 2.32
C PHE A 83 12.45 -25.10 2.47
N TRP A 84 11.34 -24.38 2.30
CA TRP A 84 11.35 -22.92 2.43
C TRP A 84 11.61 -22.45 3.86
N ILE A 85 10.98 -23.09 4.84
CA ILE A 85 11.05 -22.61 6.24
C ILE A 85 12.32 -23.10 6.96
N GLN A 86 12.68 -24.40 6.83
CA GLN A 86 13.82 -24.93 7.57
C GLN A 86 15.12 -24.70 6.80
N ASP A 87 15.16 -25.06 5.50
CA ASP A 87 16.41 -25.01 4.76
C ASP A 87 16.73 -23.57 4.34
N ILE A 88 15.82 -22.88 3.66
CA ILE A 88 16.14 -21.52 3.16
C ILE A 88 16.06 -20.48 4.28
N LEU A 89 14.91 -20.35 4.95
CA LEU A 89 14.72 -19.24 5.91
C LEU A 89 15.58 -19.39 7.17
N LYS A 90 15.53 -20.57 7.81
CA LYS A 90 16.24 -20.76 9.08
C LYS A 90 17.70 -21.09 8.91
N LYS A 91 18.07 -22.00 7.99
CA LYS A 91 19.44 -22.46 7.82
C LYS A 91 20.27 -21.52 6.94
N GLU A 92 19.84 -21.25 5.69
CA GLU A 92 20.63 -20.44 4.76
C GLU A 92 20.59 -18.94 5.10
N LEU A 93 19.41 -18.38 5.41
CA LEU A 93 19.29 -16.97 5.80
C LEU A 93 19.54 -16.72 7.29
N GLY A 94 19.63 -17.76 8.11
CA GLY A 94 19.98 -17.68 9.53
C GLY A 94 18.88 -17.11 10.42
N PHE A 95 17.61 -17.16 10.02
CA PHE A 95 16.50 -16.63 10.80
C PHE A 95 16.21 -17.47 12.04
N LYS A 96 16.25 -16.84 13.23
CA LYS A 96 16.00 -17.48 14.52
C LYS A 96 14.71 -17.01 15.20
N GLY A 97 14.02 -16.04 14.62
CA GLY A 97 12.80 -15.46 15.16
C GLY A 97 11.57 -16.35 14.98
N THR A 98 10.40 -15.73 15.05
CA THR A 98 9.09 -16.39 14.98
C THR A 98 8.62 -16.45 13.53
N VAL A 99 8.24 -17.64 13.07
CA VAL A 99 7.65 -17.84 11.73
C VAL A 99 6.13 -17.80 11.86
N ILE A 100 5.50 -16.97 11.05
CA ILE A 100 4.04 -16.77 11.04
C ILE A 100 3.51 -17.15 9.67
N THR A 101 2.39 -17.84 9.59
CA THR A 101 1.72 -18.08 8.30
C THR A 101 1.02 -16.83 7.81
N ASP A 102 0.80 -16.70 6.52
CA ASP A 102 -0.31 -15.87 6.04
C ASP A 102 -1.65 -16.51 6.40
N ALA A 103 -2.77 -15.85 6.08
CA ALA A 103 -4.09 -16.31 6.51
C ALA A 103 -4.48 -17.64 5.81
N MET A 104 -4.63 -18.70 6.60
CA MET A 104 -4.87 -20.06 6.10
C MET A 104 -6.22 -20.23 5.36
N GLY A 105 -7.10 -19.24 5.43
CA GLY A 105 -8.35 -19.21 4.66
C GLY A 105 -8.23 -18.67 3.24
N MET A 106 -7.04 -18.28 2.79
CA MET A 106 -6.80 -17.75 1.44
C MET A 106 -6.89 -18.82 0.37
N GLY A 107 -7.29 -18.41 -0.85
CA GLY A 107 -7.51 -19.33 -1.99
C GLY A 107 -6.29 -20.16 -2.37
N GLY A 108 -5.09 -19.65 -2.16
CA GLY A 108 -3.83 -20.38 -2.36
C GLY A 108 -3.73 -21.67 -1.52
N ILE A 109 -4.45 -21.74 -0.40
CA ILE A 109 -4.52 -22.94 0.47
C ILE A 109 -5.85 -23.68 0.27
N VAL A 110 -6.97 -23.01 0.54
CA VAL A 110 -8.26 -23.71 0.70
C VAL A 110 -8.79 -24.37 -0.58
N LYS A 111 -8.30 -23.95 -1.75
CA LYS A 111 -8.66 -24.58 -3.03
C LYS A 111 -7.97 -25.93 -3.27
N ASN A 112 -6.79 -26.14 -2.68
CA ASN A 112 -5.94 -27.28 -2.99
C ASN A 112 -5.74 -28.23 -1.81
N TYR A 113 -5.98 -27.76 -0.57
CA TYR A 113 -5.68 -28.51 0.64
C TYR A 113 -6.87 -28.48 1.61
N SER A 114 -7.12 -29.59 2.29
CA SER A 114 -8.06 -29.58 3.41
C SER A 114 -7.48 -28.82 4.60
N ASP A 115 -8.35 -28.19 5.41
CA ASP A 115 -7.94 -27.45 6.61
C ASP A 115 -7.06 -28.29 7.54
N SER A 116 -7.44 -29.56 7.73
CA SER A 116 -6.70 -30.48 8.60
C SER A 116 -5.31 -30.78 8.09
N TYR A 117 -5.15 -31.03 6.78
CA TYR A 117 -3.85 -31.25 6.19
C TYR A 117 -2.97 -30.00 6.26
N ALA A 118 -3.50 -28.86 5.83
CA ALA A 118 -2.77 -27.61 5.79
C ALA A 118 -2.27 -27.21 7.20
N LEU A 119 -3.11 -27.39 8.24
CA LEU A 119 -2.78 -27.09 9.61
C LEU A 119 -1.61 -27.94 10.14
N ILE A 120 -1.63 -29.25 9.87
CA ILE A 120 -0.55 -30.15 10.30
C ILE A 120 0.72 -29.91 9.49
N ALA A 121 0.59 -29.74 8.16
CA ALA A 121 1.72 -29.52 7.26
C ALA A 121 2.47 -28.23 7.61
N THR A 122 1.78 -27.13 7.89
CA THR A 122 2.46 -25.86 8.25
C THR A 122 3.21 -25.94 9.59
N LEU A 123 2.68 -26.68 10.57
CA LEU A 123 3.39 -26.93 11.84
C LEU A 123 4.63 -27.79 11.64
N LYS A 124 4.54 -28.86 10.80
CA LYS A 124 5.68 -29.70 10.42
C LYS A 124 6.72 -28.90 9.63
N ALA A 125 6.28 -28.04 8.72
CA ALA A 125 7.16 -27.15 7.97
C ALA A 125 7.95 -26.18 8.87
N GLY A 126 7.40 -25.82 10.04
CA GLY A 126 8.15 -25.04 11.04
C GLY A 126 7.58 -23.67 11.37
N SER A 127 6.32 -23.40 11.03
CA SER A 127 5.59 -22.21 11.43
C SER A 127 5.26 -22.24 12.92
N ASP A 128 5.44 -21.13 13.60
CA ASP A 128 5.24 -20.99 15.04
C ASP A 128 3.87 -20.39 15.40
N ILE A 129 3.33 -19.52 14.53
CA ILE A 129 2.02 -18.88 14.67
C ILE A 129 1.23 -19.13 13.38
N ILE A 130 -0.02 -19.54 13.54
CA ILE A 130 -0.96 -19.74 12.43
C ILE A 130 -2.00 -18.63 12.47
N ILE A 131 -2.08 -17.83 11.39
CA ILE A 131 -3.11 -16.81 11.27
C ILE A 131 -4.37 -17.46 10.75
N GLN A 132 -5.38 -17.25 11.50
CA GLN A 132 -6.72 -17.45 11.24
C GLN A 132 -7.27 -18.73 10.85
N ASN A 133 -8.17 -19.28 11.49
CA ASN A 133 -9.22 -20.01 10.85
C ASN A 133 -10.53 -19.77 11.61
N ASN A 134 -11.62 -19.80 10.87
CA ASN A 134 -12.94 -19.53 11.42
C ASN A 134 -13.42 -20.63 12.40
N GLN A 135 -12.64 -21.70 12.59
CA GLN A 135 -12.93 -22.85 13.45
C GLN A 135 -11.81 -23.10 14.47
N MET A 136 -11.42 -22.07 15.20
CA MET A 136 -10.26 -22.10 16.12
C MET A 136 -10.29 -23.30 17.08
N LYS A 137 -11.44 -23.56 17.70
CA LYS A 137 -11.56 -24.70 18.62
C LYS A 137 -11.25 -26.03 17.94
N LYS A 138 -11.83 -26.29 16.78
CA LYS A 138 -11.58 -27.50 15.99
C LYS A 138 -10.11 -27.63 15.59
N SER A 139 -9.44 -26.52 15.28
CA SER A 139 -8.01 -26.52 14.97
C SER A 139 -7.15 -26.89 16.16
N ILE A 140 -7.48 -26.37 17.36
CA ILE A 140 -6.79 -26.73 18.61
C ILE A 140 -6.98 -28.24 18.88
N ASP A 141 -8.21 -28.73 18.86
CA ASP A 141 -8.53 -30.14 19.08
C ASP A 141 -7.76 -31.06 18.11
N LEU A 142 -7.62 -30.64 16.84
CA LEU A 142 -6.89 -31.37 15.82
C LEU A 142 -5.37 -31.38 16.05
N ILE A 143 -4.80 -30.26 16.49
CA ILE A 143 -3.37 -30.18 16.82
C ILE A 143 -3.08 -31.03 18.05
N GLU A 144 -3.92 -30.96 19.07
CA GLU A 144 -3.81 -31.80 20.28
C GLU A 144 -3.84 -33.28 19.92
N GLN A 145 -4.79 -33.72 19.09
CA GLN A 145 -4.85 -35.09 18.64
C GLN A 145 -3.58 -35.50 17.86
N ALA A 146 -3.07 -34.60 16.98
CA ALA A 146 -1.84 -34.87 16.23
C ALA A 146 -0.60 -35.01 17.12
N VAL A 147 -0.58 -34.35 18.28
CA VAL A 147 0.46 -34.56 19.30
C VAL A 147 0.29 -35.90 20.00
N LEU A 148 -0.94 -36.24 20.42
CA LEU A 148 -1.25 -37.54 21.04
C LEU A 148 -0.93 -38.70 20.13
N ASP A 149 -1.16 -38.57 18.83
CA ASP A 149 -0.86 -39.59 17.81
C ASP A 149 0.63 -39.63 17.41
N GLY A 150 1.48 -38.76 17.99
CA GLY A 150 2.90 -38.66 17.64
C GLY A 150 3.20 -38.09 16.26
N ILE A 151 2.21 -37.49 15.58
CA ILE A 151 2.35 -36.88 14.26
C ILE A 151 3.17 -35.58 14.35
N ILE A 152 3.00 -34.85 15.46
CA ILE A 152 3.77 -33.64 15.84
C ILE A 152 4.34 -33.90 17.23
N SER A 153 5.64 -33.65 17.42
CA SER A 153 6.25 -33.82 18.76
C SER A 153 5.81 -32.70 19.71
N GLU A 154 5.66 -33.04 20.99
CA GLU A 154 5.39 -32.06 22.04
C GLU A 154 6.48 -30.99 22.08
N ASP A 155 7.76 -31.36 21.90
CA ASP A 155 8.89 -30.43 21.83
C ASP A 155 8.71 -29.38 20.73
N ARG A 156 8.10 -29.77 19.59
CA ARG A 156 7.80 -28.81 18.49
C ARG A 156 6.81 -27.75 18.95
N ILE A 157 5.78 -28.15 19.68
CA ILE A 157 4.77 -27.20 20.22
C ILE A 157 5.41 -26.32 21.30
N ASN A 158 6.17 -26.92 22.22
CA ASN A 158 6.85 -26.22 23.29
C ASN A 158 7.84 -25.17 22.76
N ALA A 159 8.59 -25.49 21.71
CA ALA A 159 9.50 -24.55 21.07
C ALA A 159 8.78 -23.33 20.49
N SER A 160 7.62 -23.52 19.87
CA SER A 160 6.80 -22.41 19.37
C SER A 160 6.19 -21.58 20.52
N ALA A 161 5.64 -22.24 21.53
CA ALA A 161 5.09 -21.57 22.70
C ALA A 161 6.16 -20.71 23.40
N TYR A 162 7.38 -21.23 23.54
CA TYR A 162 8.50 -20.48 24.13
C TYR A 162 8.80 -19.20 23.32
N LYS A 163 8.89 -19.27 22.00
CA LYS A 163 9.14 -18.10 21.15
C LYS A 163 8.02 -17.06 21.30
N ILE A 164 6.76 -17.49 21.31
CA ILE A 164 5.61 -16.61 21.48
C ILE A 164 5.63 -15.93 22.85
N LEU A 165 5.94 -16.66 23.91
CA LEU A 165 6.08 -16.12 25.26
C LEU A 165 7.21 -15.10 25.34
N LYS A 166 8.34 -15.35 24.70
CA LYS A 166 9.45 -14.40 24.58
C LYS A 166 9.06 -13.11 23.86
N MET A 167 8.29 -13.20 22.78
CA MET A 167 7.75 -12.02 22.09
C MET A 167 6.83 -11.21 23.01
N LYS A 168 5.94 -11.88 23.74
CA LYS A 168 5.04 -11.24 24.71
C LYS A 168 5.82 -10.58 25.85
N GLU A 169 6.86 -11.23 26.35
CA GLU A 169 7.76 -10.68 27.37
C GLU A 169 8.47 -9.42 26.86
N LYS A 170 9.02 -9.47 25.63
CA LYS A 170 9.75 -8.37 25.00
C LYS A 170 8.93 -7.08 24.89
N VAL A 171 7.63 -7.18 24.59
CA VAL A 171 6.72 -6.01 24.53
C VAL A 171 6.05 -5.72 25.88
N GLY A 172 6.36 -6.47 26.92
CA GLY A 172 5.88 -6.20 28.28
C GLY A 172 4.41 -6.44 28.53
N ILE A 173 3.72 -7.26 27.70
CA ILE A 173 2.27 -7.52 27.83
C ILE A 173 1.89 -7.99 29.25
N HIS A 174 2.76 -8.76 29.90
CA HIS A 174 2.54 -9.24 31.27
C HIS A 174 2.60 -8.15 32.34
N LYS A 175 3.10 -6.95 32.00
CA LYS A 175 3.22 -5.77 32.88
C LYS A 175 2.21 -4.68 32.54
N THR A 176 1.46 -4.84 31.44
CA THR A 176 0.63 -3.76 30.90
C THR A 176 -0.77 -3.82 31.49
N SER A 177 -1.23 -2.70 32.06
CA SER A 177 -2.64 -2.52 32.39
C SER A 177 -3.46 -2.32 31.10
N LEU A 178 -4.76 -2.59 31.15
CA LEU A 178 -5.66 -2.31 30.04
C LEU A 178 -5.59 -0.83 29.65
N ILE A 179 -5.50 -0.57 28.37
CA ILE A 179 -5.54 0.80 27.83
C ILE A 179 -6.95 1.36 28.07
N THR A 180 -7.03 2.50 28.76
CA THR A 180 -8.31 3.17 28.98
C THR A 180 -8.79 3.93 27.76
N GLN A 181 -10.09 4.15 27.63
CA GLN A 181 -10.66 4.96 26.57
C GLN A 181 -10.07 6.39 26.56
N ALA A 182 -9.82 6.97 27.73
CA ALA A 182 -9.20 8.29 27.86
C ALA A 182 -7.77 8.31 27.26
N GLN A 183 -6.96 7.28 27.52
CA GLN A 183 -5.64 7.14 26.92
C GLN A 183 -5.72 7.00 25.40
N THR A 184 -6.68 6.24 24.89
CA THR A 184 -6.90 6.09 23.45
C THR A 184 -7.21 7.46 22.79
N HIS A 185 -8.11 8.26 23.39
CA HIS A 185 -8.45 9.58 22.88
C HIS A 185 -7.27 10.57 22.90
N THR A 186 -6.35 10.44 23.85
CA THR A 186 -5.16 11.31 23.90
C THR A 186 -4.05 10.88 22.95
N LEU A 187 -3.99 9.59 22.60
CA LEU A 187 -2.92 9.04 21.76
C LEU A 187 -3.28 8.96 20.28
N MET A 188 -4.54 8.65 19.96
CA MET A 188 -5.00 8.55 18.57
C MET A 188 -5.37 9.92 18.00
N GLY A 189 -5.05 10.14 16.72
CA GLY A 189 -5.43 11.37 16.01
C GLY A 189 -4.76 12.64 16.53
N ARG A 190 -3.60 12.54 17.16
CA ARG A 190 -2.84 13.72 17.60
C ARG A 190 -2.59 14.68 16.44
N LYS A 191 -2.72 15.97 16.72
CA LYS A 191 -2.49 17.03 15.72
C LYS A 191 -1.13 16.90 15.04
N SER A 192 -0.05 16.64 15.80
CA SER A 192 1.29 16.42 15.26
C SER A 192 1.37 15.28 14.24
N ASN A 193 0.67 14.16 14.51
CA ASN A 193 0.64 13.02 13.58
C ASN A 193 -0.14 13.38 12.30
N LEU A 194 -1.25 14.11 12.44
CA LEU A 194 -2.03 14.58 11.30
C LEU A 194 -1.24 15.60 10.48
N ASP A 195 -0.52 16.51 11.11
CA ASP A 195 0.35 17.48 10.43
C ASP A 195 1.45 16.76 9.64
N THR A 196 2.09 15.74 10.25
CA THR A 196 3.07 14.90 9.55
C THR A 196 2.45 14.15 8.37
N ALA A 197 1.27 13.57 8.54
CA ALA A 197 0.56 12.88 7.46
C ALA A 197 0.20 13.83 6.31
N ASN A 198 -0.20 15.07 6.61
CA ASN A 198 -0.45 16.11 5.61
C ASN A 198 0.83 16.45 4.81
N VAL A 199 1.97 16.60 5.50
CA VAL A 199 3.25 16.86 4.83
C VAL A 199 3.65 15.70 3.92
N ILE A 200 3.49 14.46 4.38
CA ILE A 200 3.75 13.26 3.56
C ILE A 200 2.84 13.25 2.33
N ALA A 201 1.54 13.50 2.51
CA ALA A 201 0.58 13.53 1.42
C ALA A 201 0.97 14.56 0.35
N SER A 202 1.22 15.81 0.75
CA SER A 202 1.58 16.87 -0.20
C SER A 202 2.89 16.56 -0.94
N ARG A 203 3.92 16.03 -0.25
CA ARG A 203 5.21 15.69 -0.85
C ARG A 203 5.18 14.45 -1.74
N SER A 204 4.25 13.53 -1.52
CA SER A 204 4.11 12.33 -2.33
C SER A 204 3.37 12.55 -3.63
N LEU A 205 2.59 13.64 -3.77
CA LEU A 205 1.86 13.94 -4.99
C LEU A 205 2.83 14.04 -6.18
N THR A 206 2.60 13.21 -7.19
CA THR A 206 3.46 13.13 -8.36
C THR A 206 2.69 13.55 -9.60
N VAL A 207 3.05 14.66 -10.20
CA VAL A 207 2.53 15.08 -11.50
C VAL A 207 3.37 14.40 -12.57
N VAL A 208 2.77 13.46 -13.29
CA VAL A 208 3.45 12.68 -14.34
C VAL A 208 3.37 13.36 -15.69
N LYS A 209 2.21 13.97 -15.98
CA LYS A 209 1.97 14.75 -17.19
C LYS A 209 1.35 16.10 -16.82
N ASN A 210 1.75 17.15 -17.52
CA ASN A 210 1.18 18.50 -17.41
C ASN A 210 1.36 19.24 -18.73
N GLU A 211 0.69 18.73 -19.76
CA GLU A 211 0.69 19.33 -21.10
C GLU A 211 0.03 20.71 -21.04
N ASN A 212 0.50 21.62 -21.87
CA ASN A 212 0.03 23.01 -21.92
C ASN A 212 0.12 23.78 -20.60
N LYS A 213 0.89 23.28 -19.62
CA LYS A 213 1.08 23.89 -18.30
C LYS A 213 -0.24 24.27 -17.61
N ILE A 214 -1.20 23.34 -17.62
CA ILE A 214 -2.54 23.52 -17.03
C ILE A 214 -2.42 23.70 -15.51
N LEU A 215 -1.49 22.99 -14.87
CA LEU A 215 -1.22 23.15 -13.44
C LEU A 215 -0.03 24.12 -13.20
N PRO A 216 -0.12 24.93 -12.13
CA PRO A 216 -1.25 25.17 -11.25
C PRO A 216 -2.35 25.93 -11.97
N LEU A 217 -3.61 25.60 -11.65
CA LEU A 217 -4.73 26.31 -12.24
C LEU A 217 -4.68 27.79 -11.92
N SER A 218 -4.74 28.60 -12.96
CA SER A 218 -4.94 30.05 -12.80
C SER A 218 -6.43 30.28 -12.47
N PRO A 219 -6.77 31.00 -11.39
CA PRO A 219 -8.16 31.20 -11.04
C PRO A 219 -8.81 32.26 -11.95
N ALA A 220 -9.37 31.84 -13.08
CA ALA A 220 -10.45 32.61 -13.66
C ALA A 220 -11.68 32.41 -12.73
N LEU A 221 -11.93 33.37 -11.83
CA LEU A 221 -12.93 33.28 -10.76
C LEU A 221 -14.36 32.96 -11.23
N ASN A 222 -14.63 32.94 -12.51
CA ASN A 222 -15.95 32.71 -13.09
C ASN A 222 -16.08 31.43 -13.92
N GLU A 223 -15.05 30.61 -14.07
CA GLU A 223 -15.12 29.38 -14.83
C GLU A 223 -15.76 28.28 -14.00
N GLU A 224 -16.78 27.62 -14.56
CA GLU A 224 -17.40 26.44 -13.95
C GLU A 224 -16.48 25.25 -14.09
N LEU A 225 -16.27 24.54 -12.97
CA LEU A 225 -15.44 23.33 -12.90
C LEU A 225 -16.34 22.10 -12.97
N TYR A 226 -15.91 21.11 -13.72
CA TYR A 226 -16.58 19.81 -13.81
C TYR A 226 -15.75 18.76 -13.10
N VAL A 227 -16.40 17.98 -12.24
CA VAL A 227 -15.74 16.90 -11.49
C VAL A 227 -16.45 15.59 -11.79
N VAL A 228 -15.67 14.57 -12.11
CA VAL A 228 -16.18 13.20 -12.32
C VAL A 228 -15.39 12.28 -11.38
N ASP A 229 -16.07 11.77 -10.36
CA ASP A 229 -15.52 10.81 -9.41
C ASP A 229 -15.85 9.39 -9.88
N LEU A 230 -14.81 8.59 -10.17
CA LEU A 230 -14.91 7.21 -10.64
C LEU A 230 -14.55 6.27 -9.47
N TYR A 231 -15.42 5.30 -9.19
CA TYR A 231 -15.24 4.36 -8.08
C TYR A 231 -15.22 2.92 -8.58
N ASP A 232 -14.11 2.26 -8.40
CA ASP A 232 -13.93 0.85 -8.71
C ASP A 232 -14.57 -0.11 -7.68
N GLY A 233 -15.67 0.28 -7.12
CA GLY A 233 -16.43 -0.47 -6.13
C GLY A 233 -17.61 0.33 -5.62
N PRO A 234 -18.45 -0.27 -4.77
CA PRO A 234 -19.59 0.45 -4.23
C PRO A 234 -19.15 1.66 -3.42
N PHE A 235 -19.76 2.79 -3.65
CA PHE A 235 -19.54 4.01 -2.89
C PHE A 235 -20.82 4.44 -2.14
N ASN A 236 -20.66 5.27 -1.13
CA ASN A 236 -21.76 5.67 -0.25
C ASN A 236 -22.58 6.87 -0.76
N HIS A 237 -22.50 7.18 -2.05
CA HIS A 237 -23.18 8.31 -2.72
C HIS A 237 -22.86 9.69 -2.10
N SER A 238 -21.84 9.78 -1.25
CA SER A 238 -21.41 11.06 -0.71
C SER A 238 -20.38 11.70 -1.62
N GLU A 239 -20.48 13.03 -1.78
CA GLU A 239 -19.50 13.81 -2.53
C GLU A 239 -18.10 13.64 -1.95
N SER A 240 -17.09 13.48 -2.82
CA SER A 240 -15.70 13.33 -2.41
C SER A 240 -15.17 14.54 -1.62
N VAL A 241 -14.17 14.30 -0.77
CA VAL A 241 -13.55 15.39 0.00
C VAL A 241 -12.90 16.41 -0.93
N LEU A 242 -12.32 15.97 -2.03
CA LEU A 242 -11.76 16.85 -3.05
C LEU A 242 -12.83 17.76 -3.65
N THR A 243 -13.96 17.21 -4.07
CA THR A 243 -15.07 17.98 -4.64
C THR A 243 -15.63 19.00 -3.63
N LYS A 244 -15.82 18.58 -2.37
CA LYS A 244 -16.21 19.50 -1.29
C LYS A 244 -15.21 20.64 -1.10
N SER A 245 -13.90 20.34 -1.15
CA SER A 245 -12.84 21.35 -1.03
C SER A 245 -12.84 22.35 -2.18
N LEU A 246 -13.10 21.88 -3.41
CA LEU A 246 -13.26 22.75 -4.58
C LEU A 246 -14.47 23.68 -4.44
N ARG A 247 -15.62 23.17 -3.95
CA ARG A 247 -16.81 24.03 -3.69
C ARG A 247 -16.54 25.08 -2.63
N GLN A 248 -15.82 24.75 -1.57
CA GLN A 248 -15.43 25.69 -0.52
C GLN A 248 -14.54 26.84 -1.04
N SER A 249 -13.89 26.68 -2.18
CA SER A 249 -13.14 27.73 -2.84
C SER A 249 -13.99 28.82 -3.53
N LYS A 250 -15.32 28.79 -3.32
CA LYS A 250 -16.33 29.69 -3.93
C LYS A 250 -16.43 29.57 -5.46
N ARG A 251 -15.93 28.50 -6.05
CA ARG A 251 -16.08 28.20 -7.49
C ARG A 251 -17.39 27.48 -7.75
N LYS A 252 -17.95 27.70 -8.94
CA LYS A 252 -19.07 26.88 -9.43
C LYS A 252 -18.53 25.51 -9.77
N VAL A 253 -19.06 24.45 -9.16
CA VAL A 253 -18.62 23.06 -9.36
C VAL A 253 -19.84 22.22 -9.68
N LYS A 254 -19.84 21.58 -10.85
CA LYS A 254 -20.80 20.55 -11.23
C LYS A 254 -20.12 19.20 -11.11
N SER A 255 -20.66 18.31 -10.29
CA SER A 255 -20.02 17.01 -10.01
C SER A 255 -20.91 15.85 -10.42
N PHE A 256 -20.27 14.78 -10.87
CA PHE A 256 -20.86 13.50 -11.24
C PHE A 256 -20.10 12.39 -10.54
N GLN A 257 -20.78 11.27 -10.32
CA GLN A 257 -20.20 10.07 -9.76
C GLN A 257 -20.64 8.89 -10.61
N ILE A 258 -19.73 7.93 -10.77
CA ILE A 258 -19.97 6.67 -11.47
C ILE A 258 -19.22 5.56 -10.78
N ASP A 259 -19.77 4.38 -10.72
CA ASP A 259 -19.11 3.18 -10.21
C ASP A 259 -19.20 2.02 -11.21
N LYS A 260 -18.54 0.92 -10.90
CA LYS A 260 -18.46 -0.26 -11.77
C LYS A 260 -19.80 -0.90 -12.11
N SER A 261 -20.86 -0.61 -11.37
CA SER A 261 -22.20 -1.11 -11.64
C SER A 261 -22.97 -0.23 -12.63
N ASP A 262 -22.45 0.97 -12.91
CA ASP A 262 -23.10 1.93 -13.78
C ASP A 262 -22.96 1.55 -15.27
N SER A 263 -23.99 1.91 -15.99
CA SER A 263 -24.10 1.57 -17.41
C SER A 263 -23.44 2.60 -18.32
N LEU A 264 -23.22 2.20 -19.57
CA LEU A 264 -22.81 3.11 -20.65
C LEU A 264 -23.77 4.30 -20.80
N GLN A 265 -25.05 4.17 -20.43
CA GLN A 265 -26.04 5.26 -20.47
C GLN A 265 -25.68 6.38 -19.50
N ILE A 266 -25.22 6.04 -18.26
CA ILE A 266 -24.78 7.04 -17.29
C ILE A 266 -23.52 7.75 -17.79
N ALA A 267 -22.55 7.00 -18.35
CA ALA A 267 -21.37 7.58 -18.95
C ALA A 267 -21.73 8.55 -20.10
N ASN A 268 -22.66 8.19 -20.98
CA ASN A 268 -23.17 9.06 -22.05
C ASN A 268 -23.83 10.33 -21.48
N TYR A 269 -24.69 10.17 -20.47
CA TYR A 269 -25.31 11.31 -19.80
C TYR A 269 -24.28 12.29 -19.24
N ILE A 270 -23.22 11.79 -18.57
CA ILE A 270 -22.14 12.63 -18.01
C ILE A 270 -21.46 13.43 -19.15
N ILE A 271 -21.15 12.78 -20.26
CA ILE A 271 -20.52 13.45 -21.41
C ILE A 271 -21.41 14.55 -21.96
N ASP A 272 -22.72 14.32 -22.09
CA ASP A 272 -23.66 15.28 -22.63
C ASP A 272 -23.83 16.50 -21.71
N GLN A 273 -23.68 16.31 -20.39
CA GLN A 273 -23.77 17.37 -19.40
C GLN A 273 -22.55 18.29 -19.33
N ILE A 274 -21.41 17.88 -19.89
CA ILE A 274 -20.16 18.65 -19.85
C ILE A 274 -19.94 19.33 -21.19
N PRO A 275 -19.93 20.68 -21.27
CA PRO A 275 -19.64 21.39 -22.53
C PRO A 275 -18.17 21.18 -22.98
N ASN A 276 -17.90 21.46 -24.26
CA ASN A 276 -16.54 21.39 -24.79
C ASN A 276 -15.62 22.42 -24.13
N ASP A 277 -14.32 22.11 -24.11
CA ASP A 277 -13.22 22.99 -23.64
C ASP A 277 -13.35 23.48 -22.18
N LYS A 278 -14.05 22.74 -21.36
CA LYS A 278 -14.15 23.00 -19.92
C LYS A 278 -13.02 22.34 -19.14
N ILE A 279 -12.73 22.91 -17.96
CA ILE A 279 -11.84 22.25 -16.99
C ILE A 279 -12.61 21.09 -16.39
N ILE A 280 -12.03 19.90 -16.55
CA ILE A 280 -12.63 18.63 -16.08
C ILE A 280 -11.64 17.95 -15.14
N PHE A 281 -12.02 17.76 -13.89
CA PHE A 281 -11.29 16.92 -12.94
C PHE A 281 -11.89 15.53 -12.95
N ILE A 282 -11.08 14.54 -13.21
CA ILE A 282 -11.47 13.13 -13.14
C ILE A 282 -10.68 12.49 -12.01
N ASN A 283 -11.38 12.01 -10.99
CA ASN A 283 -10.81 11.41 -9.80
C ASN A 283 -11.07 9.90 -9.83
N ALA A 284 -10.03 9.13 -10.12
CA ALA A 284 -10.13 7.67 -10.22
C ALA A 284 -9.76 7.02 -8.87
N PHE A 285 -10.77 6.54 -8.13
CA PHE A 285 -10.63 5.83 -6.87
C PHE A 285 -10.54 4.31 -7.13
N ALA A 286 -9.45 3.89 -7.79
CA ALA A 286 -9.17 2.50 -8.09
C ALA A 286 -8.07 1.98 -7.16
N ASN A 287 -8.46 1.55 -5.98
CA ASN A 287 -7.52 0.99 -5.03
C ASN A 287 -7.24 -0.49 -5.36
N PRO A 288 -5.97 -0.92 -5.30
CA PRO A 288 -5.68 -2.33 -5.20
C PRO A 288 -6.31 -2.86 -3.90
N VAL A 289 -7.20 -3.81 -4.03
CA VAL A 289 -7.83 -4.51 -2.89
C VAL A 289 -7.66 -6.01 -3.09
N GLU A 290 -7.59 -6.72 -1.99
CA GLU A 290 -7.57 -8.18 -1.95
C GLU A 290 -8.74 -8.76 -2.75
N TRP A 291 -8.56 -9.90 -3.38
CA TRP A 291 -9.56 -10.61 -4.20
C TRP A 291 -9.92 -9.91 -5.52
N LYS A 292 -9.22 -8.86 -5.89
CA LYS A 292 -9.39 -8.15 -7.13
C LYS A 292 -8.23 -8.46 -8.08
N ASP A 293 -8.53 -9.17 -9.16
CA ASP A 293 -7.52 -9.69 -10.11
C ASP A 293 -6.84 -8.61 -10.96
N ASN A 294 -7.30 -7.35 -10.92
CA ASN A 294 -6.67 -6.27 -11.68
C ASN A 294 -6.65 -4.94 -10.92
N ILE A 295 -5.74 -4.07 -11.37
CA ILE A 295 -5.51 -2.72 -10.82
C ILE A 295 -6.01 -1.62 -11.75
N PHE A 296 -6.70 -1.98 -12.84
CA PHE A 296 -7.20 -1.07 -13.87
C PHE A 296 -8.66 -0.67 -13.60
N LEU A 297 -9.10 0.38 -14.29
CA LEU A 297 -10.49 0.81 -14.25
C LEU A 297 -11.38 -0.15 -15.06
N PRO A 298 -12.67 -0.26 -14.71
CA PRO A 298 -13.67 -0.83 -15.61
C PRO A 298 -13.64 -0.17 -16.99
N LYS A 299 -13.88 -0.94 -18.04
CA LYS A 299 -13.80 -0.45 -19.42
C LYS A 299 -14.68 0.77 -19.67
N VAL A 300 -15.88 0.80 -19.11
CA VAL A 300 -16.81 1.94 -19.26
C VAL A 300 -16.21 3.23 -18.71
N GLU A 301 -15.53 3.15 -17.56
CA GLU A 301 -14.87 4.29 -16.93
C GLU A 301 -13.65 4.76 -17.72
N ALA A 302 -12.81 3.83 -18.20
CA ALA A 302 -11.67 4.15 -19.05
C ALA A 302 -12.12 4.81 -20.38
N ASP A 303 -13.17 4.28 -21.02
CA ASP A 303 -13.77 4.85 -22.24
C ASP A 303 -14.36 6.26 -21.97
N LEU A 304 -14.99 6.47 -20.81
CA LEU A 304 -15.48 7.79 -20.40
C LEU A 304 -14.35 8.81 -20.32
N ILE A 305 -13.21 8.45 -19.68
CA ILE A 305 -12.03 9.32 -19.61
C ILE A 305 -11.55 9.68 -21.04
N ASN A 306 -11.37 8.68 -21.90
CA ASN A 306 -10.88 8.90 -23.26
C ASN A 306 -11.80 9.83 -24.06
N ARG A 307 -13.12 9.70 -23.93
CA ARG A 307 -14.10 10.58 -24.59
C ARG A 307 -14.08 11.99 -24.03
N LEU A 308 -13.91 12.19 -22.73
CA LEU A 308 -13.78 13.50 -22.10
C LEU A 308 -12.47 14.18 -22.51
N VAL A 309 -11.37 13.43 -22.68
CA VAL A 309 -10.09 13.93 -23.21
C VAL A 309 -10.23 14.41 -24.65
N GLN A 310 -11.05 13.75 -25.49
CA GLN A 310 -11.36 14.22 -26.84
C GLN A 310 -12.21 15.49 -26.82
N LYS A 311 -13.02 15.69 -25.80
CA LYS A 311 -13.96 16.82 -25.67
C LYS A 311 -13.31 18.09 -25.11
N SER A 312 -12.24 17.95 -24.32
CA SER A 312 -11.54 19.08 -23.71
C SER A 312 -10.02 18.81 -23.61
N SER A 313 -9.23 19.82 -23.97
CA SER A 313 -7.78 19.83 -23.73
C SER A 313 -7.40 20.14 -22.26
N LYS A 314 -8.37 20.43 -21.40
CA LYS A 314 -8.17 20.82 -19.99
C LYS A 314 -8.65 19.74 -19.01
N VAL A 315 -8.41 18.48 -19.37
CA VAL A 315 -8.74 17.32 -18.50
C VAL A 315 -7.58 17.04 -17.56
N ILE A 316 -7.87 16.98 -16.26
CA ILE A 316 -6.91 16.62 -15.21
C ILE A 316 -7.38 15.30 -14.59
N VAL A 317 -6.61 14.24 -14.80
CA VAL A 317 -6.91 12.94 -14.21
C VAL A 317 -6.04 12.73 -12.98
N THR A 318 -6.66 12.43 -11.84
CA THR A 318 -5.97 12.06 -10.61
C THR A 318 -6.24 10.58 -10.29
N SER A 319 -5.18 9.79 -10.21
CA SER A 319 -5.26 8.43 -9.69
C SER A 319 -5.13 8.42 -8.17
N PHE A 320 -6.18 8.05 -7.48
CA PHE A 320 -6.20 7.78 -6.04
C PHE A 320 -5.97 6.29 -5.75
N GLY A 321 -5.07 5.67 -6.50
CA GLY A 321 -4.73 4.25 -6.40
C GLY A 321 -3.49 3.92 -7.20
N SER A 322 -3.62 2.98 -8.14
CA SER A 322 -2.53 2.52 -8.98
C SER A 322 -1.98 3.63 -9.89
N PRO A 323 -0.66 3.84 -9.97
CA PRO A 323 -0.07 4.78 -10.91
C PRO A 323 -0.21 4.33 -12.37
N TYR A 324 -0.52 3.06 -12.61
CA TYR A 324 -0.59 2.47 -13.95
C TYR A 324 -1.88 2.77 -14.70
N LEU A 325 -2.90 3.35 -14.08
CA LEU A 325 -4.20 3.63 -14.70
C LEU A 325 -4.10 4.42 -16.00
N ILE A 326 -3.10 5.30 -16.12
CA ILE A 326 -2.89 6.11 -17.34
C ILE A 326 -2.67 5.27 -18.61
N GLN A 327 -2.32 3.98 -18.49
CA GLN A 327 -2.16 3.10 -19.64
C GLN A 327 -3.48 2.91 -20.41
N ASP A 328 -4.64 3.03 -19.75
CA ASP A 328 -5.96 2.93 -20.36
C ASP A 328 -6.40 4.24 -21.04
N PHE A 329 -5.76 5.37 -20.70
CA PHE A 329 -6.05 6.71 -21.26
C PHE A 329 -4.78 7.54 -21.46
N PRO A 330 -3.84 7.07 -22.28
CA PRO A 330 -2.50 7.65 -22.42
C PRO A 330 -2.49 9.09 -22.94
N ASN A 331 -3.59 9.54 -23.56
CA ASN A 331 -3.76 10.88 -24.11
C ASN A 331 -4.26 11.91 -23.09
N ALA A 332 -4.47 11.53 -21.82
CA ALA A 332 -4.82 12.50 -20.78
C ALA A 332 -3.76 13.59 -20.69
N PRO A 333 -4.12 14.89 -20.82
CA PRO A 333 -3.13 15.96 -20.88
C PRO A 333 -2.47 16.23 -19.53
N VAL A 334 -3.18 16.00 -18.42
CA VAL A 334 -2.64 16.08 -17.07
C VAL A 334 -2.93 14.79 -16.32
N TYR A 335 -1.89 14.24 -15.71
CA TYR A 335 -2.02 13.05 -14.88
C TYR A 335 -1.26 13.20 -13.57
N ILE A 336 -1.99 12.97 -12.46
CA ILE A 336 -1.50 13.09 -11.08
C ILE A 336 -1.62 11.72 -10.41
N CYS A 337 -0.54 11.24 -9.80
CA CYS A 337 -0.56 10.08 -8.93
C CYS A 337 -0.67 10.54 -7.47
N ALA A 338 -1.76 10.18 -6.81
CA ALA A 338 -2.02 10.43 -5.40
C ALA A 338 -1.93 9.13 -4.56
N TYR A 339 -1.79 7.97 -5.20
CA TYR A 339 -1.53 6.64 -4.63
C TYR A 339 -2.58 6.09 -3.66
N LYS A 340 -3.42 6.93 -3.03
CA LYS A 340 -4.47 6.49 -2.09
C LYS A 340 -5.62 7.49 -2.03
N GLY A 341 -6.85 6.98 -1.92
CA GLY A 341 -8.07 7.79 -1.82
C GLY A 341 -8.38 8.31 -0.42
N SER A 342 -7.40 8.37 0.51
CA SER A 342 -7.66 8.86 1.86
C SER A 342 -8.04 10.35 1.89
N ARG A 343 -8.77 10.77 2.93
CA ARG A 343 -9.16 12.16 3.12
C ARG A 343 -7.98 13.12 2.98
N ILE A 344 -6.85 12.82 3.64
CA ILE A 344 -5.65 13.67 3.63
C ILE A 344 -5.09 13.82 2.20
N MET A 345 -5.06 12.73 1.42
CA MET A 345 -4.60 12.80 0.04
C MET A 345 -5.54 13.59 -0.86
N GLN A 346 -6.85 13.46 -0.69
CA GLN A 346 -7.83 14.26 -1.43
C GLN A 346 -7.70 15.75 -1.10
N GLU A 347 -7.47 16.09 0.17
CA GLU A 347 -7.19 17.47 0.60
C GLU A 347 -5.87 18.01 -0.01
N ALA A 348 -4.82 17.17 -0.06
CA ALA A 348 -3.55 17.56 -0.69
C ALA A 348 -3.70 17.81 -2.21
N VAL A 349 -4.42 16.94 -2.92
CA VAL A 349 -4.74 17.15 -4.35
C VAL A 349 -5.56 18.42 -4.54
N ALA A 350 -6.57 18.67 -3.71
CA ALA A 350 -7.36 19.90 -3.79
C ALA A 350 -6.48 21.16 -3.62
N LYS A 351 -5.52 21.14 -2.71
CA LYS A 351 -4.58 22.26 -2.52
C LYS A 351 -3.67 22.45 -3.74
N LEU A 352 -3.16 21.35 -4.34
CA LEU A 352 -2.39 21.42 -5.58
C LEU A 352 -3.21 22.02 -6.72
N LEU A 353 -4.43 21.53 -6.94
CA LEU A 353 -5.32 22.03 -8.00
C LEU A 353 -5.66 23.51 -7.82
N MET A 354 -5.87 23.93 -6.57
CA MET A 354 -6.12 25.33 -6.23
C MET A 354 -4.86 26.21 -6.22
N GLY A 355 -3.68 25.65 -6.52
CA GLY A 355 -2.41 26.39 -6.49
C GLY A 355 -1.93 26.79 -5.09
N LYS A 356 -2.55 26.25 -4.01
CA LYS A 356 -2.16 26.56 -2.61
C LYS A 356 -0.87 25.88 -2.21
N GLU A 357 -0.60 24.70 -2.76
CA GLU A 357 0.62 23.93 -2.57
C GLU A 357 1.13 23.45 -3.93
N GLY A 358 2.42 23.22 -4.02
CA GLY A 358 3.06 22.67 -5.21
C GLY A 358 3.12 21.14 -5.18
N SER A 359 3.78 20.57 -6.19
CA SER A 359 4.08 19.13 -6.26
C SER A 359 5.55 18.94 -6.58
N SER A 360 6.22 18.05 -5.85
CA SER A 360 7.62 17.66 -6.09
C SER A 360 7.84 16.15 -5.99
N GLY A 361 6.78 15.39 -5.93
CA GLY A 361 6.84 13.93 -5.88
C GLY A 361 7.45 13.33 -7.15
N ILE A 362 8.08 12.18 -6.99
CA ILE A 362 8.65 11.40 -8.10
C ILE A 362 8.04 10.00 -8.11
N LEU A 363 7.89 9.42 -9.30
CA LEU A 363 7.36 8.07 -9.45
C LEU A 363 8.24 7.04 -8.75
N PRO A 364 7.68 6.21 -7.87
CA PRO A 364 8.41 5.10 -7.25
C PRO A 364 8.62 3.92 -8.22
N VAL A 365 7.87 3.87 -9.31
CA VAL A 365 7.87 2.81 -10.32
C VAL A 365 7.94 3.40 -11.73
N SER A 366 8.32 2.59 -12.73
CA SER A 366 8.17 2.96 -14.13
C SER A 366 6.77 2.60 -14.63
N ILE A 367 6.15 3.51 -15.35
CA ILE A 367 4.90 3.24 -16.08
C ILE A 367 5.29 2.92 -17.53
N PRO A 368 5.08 1.68 -18.02
CA PRO A 368 5.53 1.28 -19.36
C PRO A 368 5.07 2.24 -20.42
N LYS A 369 5.98 2.65 -21.33
CA LYS A 369 5.76 3.58 -22.45
C LYS A 369 5.34 5.01 -22.06
N ILE A 370 5.12 5.32 -20.78
CA ILE A 370 4.65 6.63 -20.32
C ILE A 370 5.75 7.38 -19.54
N ALA A 371 6.28 6.81 -18.46
CA ALA A 371 7.25 7.49 -17.60
C ALA A 371 8.19 6.51 -16.90
N LYS A 372 9.43 6.90 -16.71
CA LYS A 372 10.42 6.11 -15.95
C LYS A 372 10.29 6.37 -14.44
N ARG A 373 10.73 5.40 -13.63
CA ARG A 373 10.93 5.60 -12.19
C ARG A 373 11.79 6.83 -11.94
N GLY A 374 11.44 7.62 -10.93
CA GLY A 374 12.11 8.89 -10.63
C GLY A 374 11.58 10.09 -11.43
N SER A 375 10.71 9.88 -12.42
CA SER A 375 10.07 10.99 -13.13
C SER A 375 9.04 11.68 -12.26
N GLY A 376 8.92 12.98 -12.41
CA GLY A 376 7.92 13.83 -11.78
C GLY A 376 8.10 15.27 -12.26
N ILE A 377 7.00 15.97 -12.45
CA ILE A 377 7.00 17.38 -12.87
C ILE A 377 6.83 18.22 -11.60
N ILE A 378 7.77 19.11 -11.36
CA ILE A 378 7.66 20.10 -10.28
C ILE A 378 6.59 21.12 -10.70
N VAL A 379 5.60 21.29 -9.85
CA VAL A 379 4.57 22.33 -9.97
C VAL A 379 4.76 23.29 -8.83
N GLU A 380 5.20 24.49 -9.15
CA GLU A 380 5.35 25.55 -8.15
C GLU A 380 3.99 26.11 -7.76
N PRO A 381 3.76 26.41 -6.48
CA PRO A 381 2.54 27.07 -6.05
C PRO A 381 2.48 28.46 -6.66
N LYS A 382 1.36 28.85 -7.26
CA LYS A 382 1.09 30.23 -7.63
C LYS A 382 0.39 30.92 -6.49
N PRO A 383 1.01 31.94 -5.87
CA PRO A 383 0.39 32.67 -4.79
C PRO A 383 -0.71 33.58 -5.36
N TRP A 384 -1.94 33.11 -5.31
CA TRP A 384 -3.15 33.92 -5.52
C TRP A 384 -3.91 34.18 -4.21
N MET A 385 -3.29 33.77 -3.11
CA MET A 385 -3.66 34.13 -1.76
C MET A 385 -2.66 35.15 -1.21
N SER A 386 -3.10 36.00 -0.28
CA SER A 386 -2.19 36.87 0.43
C SER A 386 -1.10 36.04 1.15
N PRO A 387 0.12 36.59 1.33
CA PRO A 387 1.19 35.89 2.04
C PRO A 387 0.80 35.43 3.46
N GLU A 388 -0.25 36.01 4.03
CA GLU A 388 -0.79 35.68 5.37
C GLU A 388 -1.63 34.41 5.40
N GLU A 389 -2.14 33.97 4.27
CA GLU A 389 -2.94 32.73 4.11
C GLU A 389 -2.06 31.52 3.74
N ILE A 390 -0.80 31.73 3.39
CA ILE A 390 0.14 30.63 3.14
C ILE A 390 0.54 30.06 4.50
N PRO A 391 0.22 28.79 4.80
CA PRO A 391 0.77 28.14 5.99
C PRO A 391 2.29 28.30 5.95
N LYS A 392 2.88 28.92 6.98
CA LYS A 392 4.34 29.05 7.05
C LYS A 392 4.94 27.68 6.74
N PRO A 393 5.90 27.58 5.82
CA PRO A 393 6.48 26.30 5.47
C PRO A 393 6.92 25.62 6.77
N ALA A 394 6.71 24.33 6.88
CA ALA A 394 7.06 23.50 8.02
C ALA A 394 8.60 23.47 8.32
N THR A 395 9.34 24.48 7.86
CA THR A 395 10.78 24.69 8.06
C THR A 395 11.15 24.80 9.54
N GLU A 396 10.24 25.23 10.41
CA GLU A 396 10.50 25.24 11.85
C GLU A 396 10.25 23.83 12.49
N LEU A 397 9.27 23.09 12.01
CA LEU A 397 9.08 21.67 12.43
C LEU A 397 10.22 20.78 11.91
N ILE A 398 10.72 21.05 10.71
CA ILE A 398 11.87 20.34 10.13
C ILE A 398 13.16 20.60 10.94
N ARG A 399 13.30 21.72 11.59
CA ARG A 399 14.51 22.05 12.38
C ARG A 399 14.62 21.23 13.68
N ILE A 400 13.50 20.87 14.30
CA ILE A 400 13.48 20.06 15.53
C ILE A 400 13.65 18.54 15.20
N ILE A 401 13.19 18.13 14.04
CA ILE A 401 13.31 16.76 13.53
C ILE A 401 14.67 16.52 12.84
N SER A 402 15.42 17.57 12.49
CA SER A 402 16.40 17.50 11.41
C SER A 402 17.79 17.01 11.77
N SER A 403 18.25 16.99 13.01
CA SER A 403 19.62 16.56 13.28
C SER A 403 19.75 15.05 13.48
N GLU A 404 18.78 14.41 14.11
CA GLU A 404 18.82 12.95 14.36
C GLU A 404 18.12 12.13 13.27
N ILE A 405 17.03 12.65 12.70
CA ILE A 405 16.29 11.94 11.62
C ILE A 405 17.02 11.99 10.29
N ASN A 406 17.77 13.05 9.97
CA ASN A 406 18.49 13.10 8.69
C ASN A 406 19.54 12.01 8.53
N ALA A 407 20.19 11.57 9.60
CA ALA A 407 21.10 10.42 9.55
C ALA A 407 20.35 9.09 9.30
N TYR A 408 19.16 8.92 9.90
CA TYR A 408 18.33 7.73 9.73
C TYR A 408 17.59 7.71 8.41
N VAL A 409 17.02 8.83 7.99
CA VAL A 409 16.36 8.99 6.68
C VAL A 409 17.36 8.78 5.55
N SER A 410 18.61 9.23 5.69
CA SER A 410 19.67 8.97 4.71
C SER A 410 20.02 7.47 4.62
N LYS A 411 20.05 6.77 5.75
CA LYS A 411 20.33 5.34 5.82
C LYS A 411 19.16 4.49 5.29
N ILE A 412 17.93 4.87 5.65
CA ILE A 412 16.69 4.26 5.11
C ILE A 412 16.59 4.54 3.61
N LYS A 413 16.88 5.77 3.17
CA LYS A 413 16.88 6.15 1.75
C LYS A 413 17.91 5.36 0.95
N LYS A 414 19.09 5.08 1.53
CA LYS A 414 20.11 4.25 0.91
C LYS A 414 19.68 2.79 0.81
N LEU A 415 19.06 2.22 1.86
CA LEU A 415 18.53 0.87 1.89
C LEU A 415 17.33 0.68 0.95
N LEU A 416 16.41 1.65 0.94
CA LEU A 416 15.27 1.64 0.01
C LEU A 416 15.72 1.83 -1.43
N ASN A 417 16.65 2.73 -1.70
CA ASN A 417 17.20 2.92 -3.04
C ASN A 417 17.97 1.67 -3.52
N GLN A 418 18.64 0.96 -2.60
CA GLN A 418 19.28 -0.32 -2.91
C GLN A 418 18.23 -1.39 -3.22
N ALA A 419 17.25 -1.58 -2.34
CA ALA A 419 16.18 -2.57 -2.51
C ALA A 419 15.31 -2.30 -3.75
N VAL A 420 15.13 -1.03 -4.11
CA VAL A 420 14.40 -0.62 -5.32
C VAL A 420 15.31 -0.70 -6.56
N ALA A 421 16.62 -0.45 -6.45
CA ALA A 421 17.57 -0.68 -7.53
C ALA A 421 17.69 -2.16 -7.91
N ASP A 422 17.54 -3.03 -6.90
CA ASP A 422 17.57 -4.48 -7.04
C ASP A 422 16.20 -5.06 -7.47
N THR A 423 15.23 -4.22 -7.88
CA THR A 423 13.85 -4.58 -8.29
C THR A 423 13.01 -5.32 -7.25
N ALA A 424 13.44 -5.32 -6.00
CA ALA A 424 12.82 -6.10 -4.92
C ALA A 424 11.52 -5.49 -4.35
N PHE A 425 11.22 -4.20 -4.64
CA PHE A 425 10.01 -3.52 -4.16
C PHE A 425 9.43 -2.55 -5.20
N PRO A 426 8.15 -2.65 -5.53
CA PRO A 426 7.48 -1.70 -6.43
C PRO A 426 7.20 -0.32 -5.80
N GLY A 427 7.47 -0.17 -4.52
CA GLY A 427 7.30 1.07 -3.75
C GLY A 427 6.56 0.85 -2.44
N GLY A 428 6.84 1.67 -1.45
CA GLY A 428 6.19 1.63 -0.13
C GLY A 428 6.12 3.00 0.52
N VAL A 429 5.10 3.22 1.34
CA VAL A 429 5.00 4.39 2.21
C VAL A 429 5.47 4.00 3.60
N ILE A 430 6.50 4.68 4.10
CA ILE A 430 7.02 4.47 5.45
C ILE A 430 6.52 5.60 6.35
N LEU A 431 5.84 5.24 7.42
CA LEU A 431 5.43 6.17 8.47
C LEU A 431 6.23 5.84 9.73
N ALA A 432 7.06 6.76 10.18
CA ALA A 432 7.82 6.62 11.42
C ALA A 432 7.37 7.67 12.44
N ALA A 433 7.14 7.24 13.68
CA ALA A 433 6.86 8.11 14.81
C ALA A 433 7.84 7.80 15.95
N LYS A 434 8.33 8.82 16.63
CA LYS A 434 9.16 8.70 17.83
C LYS A 434 8.38 9.28 19.02
N ASP A 435 8.41 8.58 20.16
CA ASP A 435 7.73 8.97 21.41
C ASP A 435 6.22 9.21 21.27
N GLY A 436 5.58 8.47 20.33
CA GLY A 436 4.16 8.60 20.06
C GLY A 436 3.77 9.93 19.40
N GLN A 437 4.74 10.65 18.86
CA GLN A 437 4.58 11.89 18.12
C GLN A 437 4.81 11.67 16.62
#